data_d804c198ed7e1a3528739b54d4745246
#
_entry.id   d804c198ed7e1a3528739b54d4745246
#
_cell.length_a   1.000
_cell.length_b   1.000
_cell.length_c   1.000
_cell.angle_alpha   90.00
_cell.angle_beta   90.00
_cell.angle_gamma   90.00
#
_symmetry.space_group_name_H-M   'P 1'
#
loop_
_entity.id
_entity.type
_entity.pdbx_description
1 polymer ?
#
loop_
_entity_poly.entity_id
_entity_poly.type
_entity_poly.pdbx_seq_one_letter_code
_entity_poly.pdbx_strand_id
1 'polypeptide(L)' 'YRPVLGGEHYLTGEEVCQKLCISKRTLQDYRDTGLLGYVQLPGKIIYRESDIMNLLDKYYRNDNLKY' A
#
# COMPACT_ATOMS: atom_id res chain seq x y z
N TYR A 1 10.74 8.73 9.96
CA TYR A 1 11.18 7.51 10.60
C TYR A 1 10.19 6.38 10.39
N ARG A 2 10.67 5.24 9.97
CA ARG A 2 9.83 4.06 9.79
C ARG A 2 10.41 2.90 10.56
N PRO A 3 9.59 2.25 11.39
CA PRO A 3 10.06 1.08 12.09
C PRO A 3 10.29 -0.08 11.13
N VAL A 4 11.29 -0.88 11.45
CA VAL A 4 11.60 -2.08 10.69
C VAL A 4 11.54 -3.25 11.65
N LEU A 5 10.67 -4.20 11.35
CA LEU A 5 10.50 -5.37 12.18
C LEU A 5 10.72 -6.60 11.30
N GLY A 6 11.78 -7.36 11.61
CA GLY A 6 12.07 -8.56 10.84
C GLY A 6 12.33 -8.27 9.38
N GLY A 7 12.90 -7.10 9.08
CA GLY A 7 13.18 -6.73 7.71
C GLY A 7 12.00 -6.13 6.97
N GLU A 8 10.86 -6.00 7.64
CA GLU A 8 9.66 -5.46 7.02
C GLU A 8 9.56 -3.97 7.29
N HIS A 9 9.18 -3.21 6.29
CA HIS A 9 8.95 -1.77 6.42
C HIS A 9 7.48 -1.50 6.48
N TYR A 10 7.08 -0.60 7.37
CA TYR A 10 5.69 -0.24 7.54
C TYR A 10 5.49 1.21 7.16
N LEU A 11 4.35 1.48 6.53
CA LEU A 11 4.02 2.80 6.03
C LEU A 11 2.71 3.25 6.64
N THR A 12 2.59 4.55 6.86
CA THR A 12 1.32 5.11 7.27
C THR A 12 0.43 5.28 6.04
N GLY A 13 -0.87 5.52 6.29
CA GLY A 13 -1.78 5.74 5.18
C GLY A 13 -1.36 6.91 4.31
N GLU A 14 -0.85 7.97 4.92
CA GLU A 14 -0.41 9.13 4.16
C GLU A 14 0.77 8.78 3.26
N GLU A 15 1.70 8.01 3.78
CA GLU A 15 2.86 7.61 2.99
C GLU A 15 2.43 6.75 1.81
N VAL A 16 1.48 5.86 2.04
CA VAL A 16 0.98 5.01 0.96
C VAL A 16 0.31 5.87 -0.12
N CYS A 17 -0.51 6.82 0.30
CA CYS A 17 -1.18 7.71 -0.65
C CYS A 17 -0.16 8.46 -1.50
N GLN A 18 0.90 8.93 -0.88
CA GLN A 18 1.92 9.65 -1.60
C GLN A 18 2.68 8.75 -2.57
N LYS A 19 3.02 7.56 -2.13
CA LYS A 19 3.78 6.64 -2.97
C LYS A 19 2.97 6.17 -4.17
N LEU A 20 1.69 5.95 -3.97
CA LEU A 20 0.82 5.45 -5.03
C LEU A 20 0.12 6.58 -5.77
N CYS A 21 0.27 7.81 -5.30
CA CYS A 21 -0.40 8.97 -5.91
C CYS A 21 -1.90 8.79 -5.94
N ILE A 22 -2.45 8.33 -4.84
CA ILE A 22 -3.89 8.10 -4.73
C ILE A 22 -4.44 8.93 -3.57
N SER A 23 -5.75 9.12 -3.58
CA SER A 23 -6.41 9.84 -2.50
C SER A 23 -6.67 8.89 -1.33
N LYS A 24 -6.98 9.48 -0.18
CA LYS A 24 -7.32 8.68 0.99
C LYS A 24 -8.55 7.84 0.75
N ARG A 25 -9.49 8.36 -0.01
CA ARG A 25 -10.70 7.63 -0.32
C ARG A 25 -10.38 6.40 -1.15
N THR A 26 -9.51 6.55 -2.13
CA THR A 26 -9.11 5.41 -2.94
C THR A 26 -8.41 4.36 -2.09
N LEU A 27 -7.57 4.81 -1.16
CA LEU A 27 -6.90 3.89 -0.27
C LEU A 27 -7.92 3.14 0.60
N GLN A 28 -8.93 3.85 1.08
CA GLN A 28 -9.95 3.20 1.88
C GLN A 28 -10.71 2.16 1.06
N ASP A 29 -10.98 2.46 -0.19
CA ASP A 29 -11.62 1.49 -1.07
C ASP A 29 -10.78 0.25 -1.23
N TYR A 30 -9.47 0.42 -1.34
CA TYR A 30 -8.56 -0.74 -1.43
C TYR A 30 -8.65 -1.61 -0.18
N ARG A 31 -8.77 -0.98 0.98
CA ARG A 31 -8.90 -1.74 2.21
C ARG A 31 -10.24 -2.45 2.27
N ASP A 32 -11.29 -1.74 1.92
CA ASP A 32 -12.66 -2.27 2.04
C ASP A 32 -12.87 -3.46 1.11
N THR A 33 -12.27 -3.42 -0.06
CA THR A 33 -12.43 -4.50 -1.01
C THR A 33 -11.45 -5.65 -0.77
N GLY A 34 -10.55 -5.48 0.20
CA GLY A 34 -9.55 -6.52 0.46
C GLY A 34 -8.42 -6.54 -0.54
N LEU A 35 -8.31 -5.51 -1.36
CA LEU A 35 -7.27 -5.44 -2.37
C LEU A 35 -5.90 -5.22 -1.75
N LEU A 36 -5.85 -4.47 -0.67
CA LEU A 36 -4.60 -4.13 0.00
C LEU A 36 -4.70 -4.52 1.47
N GLY A 37 -3.75 -5.34 1.91
CA GLY A 37 -3.70 -5.73 3.31
C GLY A 37 -3.21 -4.60 4.19
N TYR A 38 -3.59 -4.64 5.44
CA TYR A 38 -3.18 -3.62 6.38
C TYR A 38 -3.16 -4.19 7.78
N VAL A 39 -2.51 -3.46 8.68
CA VAL A 39 -2.47 -3.79 10.09
C VAL A 39 -3.20 -2.69 10.83
N GLN A 40 -4.25 -3.05 11.55
CA GLN A 40 -4.99 -2.08 12.33
C GLN A 40 -4.57 -2.18 13.78
N LEU A 41 -3.98 -1.10 14.25
CA LEU A 41 -3.59 -0.96 15.64
C LEU A 41 -4.57 -0.02 16.33
N PRO A 42 -4.65 -0.08 17.68
CA PRO A 42 -5.48 0.89 18.38
C PRO A 42 -5.02 2.30 18.02
N GLY A 43 -5.90 3.05 17.39
CA GLY A 43 -5.62 4.44 17.05
C GLY A 43 -4.90 4.68 15.74
N LYS A 44 -4.51 3.65 15.01
CA LYS A 44 -3.85 3.90 13.73
C LYS A 44 -3.87 2.67 12.85
N ILE A 45 -3.67 2.90 11.57
CA ILE A 45 -3.58 1.84 10.58
C ILE A 45 -2.26 2.00 9.87
N ILE A 46 -1.54 0.89 9.73
CA ILE A 46 -0.28 0.90 8.99
C ILE A 46 -0.33 -0.18 7.92
N TYR A 47 0.54 -0.05 6.95
CA TYR A 47 0.58 -0.94 5.80
C TYR A 47 1.99 -1.50 5.66
N ARG A 48 2.08 -2.75 5.26
CA ARG A 48 3.38 -3.35 5.02
C ARG A 48 3.83 -3.00 3.61
N GLU A 49 5.10 -2.65 3.50
CA GLU A 49 5.64 -2.29 2.19
C GLU A 49 5.53 -3.47 1.22
N SER A 50 5.74 -4.67 1.71
CA SER A 50 5.64 -5.84 0.84
C SER A 50 4.23 -6.00 0.27
N ASP A 51 3.20 -5.68 1.03
CA ASP A 51 1.84 -5.74 0.52
C ASP A 51 1.63 -4.73 -0.59
N ILE A 52 2.22 -3.56 -0.44
CA ILE A 52 2.11 -2.53 -1.47
C ILE A 52 2.85 -2.95 -2.73
N MET A 53 4.02 -3.53 -2.57
CA MET A 53 4.77 -4.03 -3.71
C MET A 53 4.01 -5.12 -4.43
N ASN A 54 3.37 -6.01 -3.68
CA ASN A 54 2.57 -7.07 -4.27
C ASN A 54 1.39 -6.50 -5.04
N LEU A 55 0.75 -5.46 -4.49
CA LEU A 55 -0.35 -4.81 -5.17
C LEU A 55 0.10 -4.20 -6.48
N LEU A 56 1.21 -3.50 -6.47
CA LEU A 56 1.73 -2.89 -7.67
C LEU A 56 2.09 -3.96 -8.71
N ASP A 57 2.69 -5.04 -8.25
CA ASP A 57 3.09 -6.11 -9.14
C ASP A 57 1.87 -6.79 -9.77
N LYS A 58 0.82 -6.95 -8.97
CA LYS A 58 -0.40 -7.57 -9.44
C LYS A 58 -1.04 -6.80 -10.58
N TYR A 59 -0.96 -5.48 -10.50
CA TYR A 59 -1.56 -4.61 -11.51
C TYR A 59 -0.56 -4.06 -12.50
N TYR A 60 0.66 -4.51 -12.40
CA TYR A 60 1.67 -4.09 -13.35
C TYR A 60 1.33 -4.63 -14.72
N ARG A 61 1.40 -3.77 -15.71
CA ARG A 61 1.15 -4.15 -17.09
C ARG A 61 2.35 -3.78 -17.93
N ASN A 62 2.90 -4.75 -18.56
CA ASN A 62 4.04 -4.51 -19.42
C ASN A 62 3.57 -4.60 -20.87
N ASP A 63 2.74 -3.66 -21.24
CA ASP A 63 2.22 -3.59 -22.60
C ASP A 63 3.22 -2.83 -23.44
N ASN A 64 4.38 -3.39 -23.63
CA ASN A 64 5.41 -2.65 -24.33
C ASN A 64 4.99 -2.21 -25.71
N LEU A 65 3.84 -2.55 -26.14
CA LEU A 65 3.30 -2.07 -27.39
C LEU A 65 2.59 -0.75 -27.26
N LYS A 66 2.21 -0.40 -26.05
CA LYS A 66 1.32 0.72 -25.82
C LYS A 66 2.01 2.03 -25.64
N TYR A 67 3.18 1.99 -25.15
CA TYR A 67 3.84 3.22 -24.72
C TYR A 67 5.20 3.34 -25.31
#